data_5ed29d815d790e432586f07b1e720a3e
#
_entry.id   5ed29d815d790e432586f07b1e720a3e
#
_cell.length_a   1.000
_cell.length_b   1.000
_cell.length_c   1.000
_cell.angle_alpha   90.00
_cell.angle_beta   90.00
_cell.angle_gamma   90.00
#
_symmetry.space_group_name_H-M   'P 1'
#
loop_
_entity.id
_entity.type
_entity.pdbx_description
1 polymer ?
#
loop_
_entity_poly.entity_id
_entity_poly.type
_entity_poly.pdbx_seq_one_letter_code
_entity_poly.pdbx_strand_id
1 'polypeptide(L)'
;VGFVNEMCLFQDFNLNIEKGEFLSVVGSNGSGKTSMLNIICGSIPVESGQILIGDTDITKEKEYKRNKRIGRVYQNPSMGTCPSMTILENMALADNKGKLYGLGRGTNKARIEYYREQLAQLGLGLEDKMDVKVGSLSGGQRQAMALLMSTMTPIEFLILDEHTAALDPKTAELIMQLTDKIVKEKQLTTIMVTHNLRYAVEYGNRLVMMHNGHMILDKKGKEKEDMAIDDILTLFNEISIECGN
;
A
#
# COMPACT_ATOMS: atom_id res chain seq x y z
N VAL A 1 -36.05 15.78 8.39
CA VAL A 1 -34.60 15.49 8.33
C VAL A 1 -34.51 14.22 7.50
N GLY A 2 -34.21 14.38 6.21
CA GLY A 2 -34.11 13.26 5.30
C GLY A 2 -32.79 12.51 5.55
N PHE A 3 -32.88 11.23 5.87
CA PHE A 3 -31.74 10.33 5.88
C PHE A 3 -31.33 10.10 4.41
N VAL A 4 -30.09 10.42 4.10
CA VAL A 4 -29.43 9.95 2.86
C VAL A 4 -29.42 8.44 2.96
N ASN A 5 -29.88 7.74 1.94
CA ASN A 5 -29.74 6.29 1.83
C ASN A 5 -28.24 5.96 1.95
N GLU A 6 -27.84 5.44 3.10
CA GLU A 6 -26.51 4.88 3.28
C GLU A 6 -26.44 3.62 2.43
N MET A 7 -25.79 3.73 1.26
CA MET A 7 -25.52 2.56 0.43
C MET A 7 -24.50 1.71 1.15
N CYS A 8 -24.89 0.50 1.58
CA CYS A 8 -23.99 -0.50 2.09
C CYS A 8 -23.05 -0.91 0.94
N LEU A 9 -21.78 -0.52 1.03
CA LEU A 9 -20.81 -0.79 -0.03
C LEU A 9 -20.35 -2.25 -0.02
N PHE A 10 -20.23 -2.85 1.17
CA PHE A 10 -19.79 -4.23 1.36
C PHE A 10 -20.87 -4.99 2.12
N GLN A 11 -21.41 -6.03 1.50
CA GLN A 11 -22.33 -6.96 2.12
C GLN A 11 -21.76 -8.36 1.94
N ASP A 12 -21.63 -9.10 3.05
CA ASP A 12 -21.05 -10.46 3.09
C ASP A 12 -19.66 -10.58 2.43
N PHE A 13 -18.87 -9.50 2.54
CA PHE A 13 -17.52 -9.45 1.98
C PHE A 13 -16.53 -10.22 2.87
N ASN A 14 -15.94 -11.27 2.33
CA ASN A 14 -14.93 -12.08 3.01
C ASN A 14 -13.64 -12.12 2.18
N LEU A 15 -12.53 -11.71 2.75
CA LEU A 15 -11.21 -11.77 2.12
C LEU A 15 -10.20 -12.31 3.13
N ASN A 16 -9.62 -13.45 2.83
CA ASN A 16 -8.50 -14.01 3.58
C ASN A 16 -7.20 -13.83 2.77
N ILE A 17 -6.16 -13.29 3.41
CA ILE A 17 -4.83 -13.11 2.81
C ILE A 17 -3.85 -13.90 3.67
N GLU A 18 -3.15 -14.85 3.07
CA GLU A 18 -2.19 -15.69 3.77
C GLU A 18 -0.91 -14.92 4.09
N LYS A 19 -0.22 -15.33 5.15
CA LYS A 19 1.05 -14.72 5.53
C LYS A 19 2.08 -14.85 4.39
N GLY A 20 2.67 -13.72 4.00
CA GLY A 20 3.62 -13.65 2.89
C GLY A 20 2.96 -13.63 1.51
N GLU A 21 1.64 -13.64 1.42
CA GLU A 21 0.92 -13.48 0.15
C GLU A 21 1.02 -12.05 -0.35
N PHE A 22 1.25 -11.90 -1.64
CA PHE A 22 1.19 -10.62 -2.34
C PHE A 22 -0.05 -10.60 -3.25
N LEU A 23 -1.10 -9.96 -2.75
CA LEU A 23 -2.40 -9.84 -3.42
C LEU A 23 -2.45 -8.57 -4.27
N SER A 24 -2.68 -8.71 -5.57
CA SER A 24 -3.00 -7.61 -6.48
C SER A 24 -4.53 -7.46 -6.59
N VAL A 25 -5.05 -6.25 -6.39
CA VAL A 25 -6.48 -5.93 -6.47
C VAL A 25 -6.71 -4.95 -7.61
N VAL A 26 -7.54 -5.36 -8.56
CA VAL A 26 -8.00 -4.54 -9.69
C VAL A 26 -9.51 -4.34 -9.63
N GLY A 27 -10.04 -3.44 -10.44
CA GLY A 27 -11.48 -3.18 -10.52
C GLY A 27 -11.77 -1.76 -11.01
N SER A 28 -12.98 -1.50 -11.45
CA SER A 28 -13.45 -0.20 -11.93
C SER A 28 -13.41 0.87 -10.82
N ASN A 29 -13.52 2.14 -11.22
CA ASN A 29 -13.73 3.22 -10.27
C ASN A 29 -15.04 3.00 -9.51
N GLY A 30 -15.04 3.26 -8.20
CA GLY A 30 -16.21 3.02 -7.36
C GLY A 30 -16.42 1.55 -6.92
N SER A 31 -15.59 0.60 -7.35
CA SER A 31 -15.73 -0.82 -6.96
C SER A 31 -15.48 -1.12 -5.48
N GLY A 32 -15.00 -0.13 -4.69
CA GLY A 32 -14.77 -0.28 -3.25
C GLY A 32 -13.31 -0.49 -2.83
N LYS A 33 -12.34 -0.57 -3.75
CA LYS A 33 -10.93 -0.84 -3.43
C LYS A 33 -10.34 0.07 -2.35
N THR A 34 -10.44 1.38 -2.54
CA THR A 34 -9.93 2.37 -1.57
C THR A 34 -10.72 2.32 -0.26
N SER A 35 -12.03 2.09 -0.31
CA SER A 35 -12.86 1.92 0.89
C SER A 35 -12.43 0.69 1.69
N MET A 36 -12.15 -0.43 1.02
CA MET A 36 -11.60 -1.63 1.65
C MET A 36 -10.27 -1.34 2.37
N LEU A 37 -9.33 -0.65 1.69
CA LEU A 37 -8.07 -0.26 2.31
C LEU A 37 -8.27 0.65 3.53
N ASN A 38 -9.19 1.62 3.45
CA ASN A 38 -9.51 2.52 4.54
C ASN A 38 -10.16 1.80 5.73
N ILE A 39 -10.99 0.79 5.47
CA ILE A 39 -11.57 -0.09 6.50
C ILE A 39 -10.44 -0.90 7.18
N ILE A 40 -9.53 -1.49 6.43
CA ILE A 40 -8.38 -2.22 6.99
C ILE A 40 -7.51 -1.30 7.85
N CYS A 41 -7.23 -0.08 7.39
CA CYS A 41 -6.44 0.91 8.14
C CYS A 41 -7.18 1.47 9.37
N GLY A 42 -8.51 1.39 9.40
CA GLY A 42 -9.34 1.92 10.50
C GLY A 42 -9.73 3.38 10.36
N SER A 43 -9.54 3.97 9.18
CA SER A 43 -10.05 5.32 8.85
C SER A 43 -11.56 5.32 8.61
N ILE A 44 -12.11 4.17 8.16
CA ILE A 44 -13.55 3.92 8.07
C ILE A 44 -13.91 2.82 9.07
N PRO A 45 -14.90 3.04 9.95
CA PRO A 45 -15.33 2.02 10.90
C PRO A 45 -16.08 0.89 10.20
N VAL A 46 -16.00 -0.31 10.79
CA VAL A 46 -16.79 -1.49 10.38
C VAL A 46 -18.09 -1.49 11.17
N GLU A 47 -19.23 -1.59 10.50
CA GLU A 47 -20.53 -1.69 11.14
C GLU A 47 -20.78 -3.10 11.69
N SER A 48 -20.42 -4.12 10.90
CA SER A 48 -20.54 -5.55 11.28
C SER A 48 -19.39 -6.35 10.68
N GLY A 49 -19.08 -7.49 11.32
CA GLY A 49 -17.97 -8.35 10.92
C GLY A 49 -16.70 -8.11 11.71
N GLN A 50 -15.58 -8.66 11.23
CA GLN A 50 -14.29 -8.65 11.94
C GLN A 50 -13.13 -8.42 10.97
N ILE A 51 -12.07 -7.77 11.48
CA ILE A 51 -10.78 -7.65 10.81
C ILE A 51 -9.73 -8.27 11.72
N LEU A 52 -9.05 -9.28 11.20
CA LEU A 52 -8.02 -10.03 11.93
C LEU A 52 -6.65 -9.81 11.27
N ILE A 53 -5.60 -9.66 12.07
CA ILE A 53 -4.20 -9.82 11.64
C ILE A 53 -3.62 -10.96 12.47
N GLY A 54 -3.37 -12.11 11.83
CA GLY A 54 -3.14 -13.37 12.53
C GLY A 54 -4.33 -13.68 13.45
N ASP A 55 -4.05 -13.98 14.70
CA ASP A 55 -5.09 -14.25 15.71
C ASP A 55 -5.61 -13.00 16.43
N THR A 56 -5.15 -11.81 16.04
CA THR A 56 -5.51 -10.56 16.72
C THR A 56 -6.66 -9.86 16.03
N ASP A 57 -7.78 -9.67 16.75
CA ASP A 57 -8.90 -8.86 16.28
C ASP A 57 -8.56 -7.37 16.44
N ILE A 58 -8.47 -6.67 15.29
CA ILE A 58 -8.17 -5.24 15.21
C ILE A 58 -9.41 -4.41 14.86
N THR A 59 -10.59 -5.01 14.77
CA THR A 59 -11.82 -4.36 14.29
C THR A 59 -12.14 -3.06 15.01
N LYS A 60 -11.95 -3.02 16.33
CA LYS A 60 -12.21 -1.84 17.17
C LYS A 60 -10.95 -1.00 17.46
N GLU A 61 -9.80 -1.40 16.93
CA GLU A 61 -8.57 -0.63 17.12
C GLU A 61 -8.63 0.68 16.31
N LYS A 62 -8.21 1.77 16.96
CA LYS A 62 -8.05 3.07 16.30
C LYS A 62 -6.93 3.03 15.26
N GLU A 63 -7.05 3.82 14.21
CA GLU A 63 -6.10 3.90 13.09
C GLU A 63 -4.63 3.98 13.55
N TYR A 64 -4.30 4.84 14.51
CA TYR A 64 -2.91 4.98 15.00
C TYR A 64 -2.34 3.70 15.64
N LYS A 65 -3.19 2.82 16.18
CA LYS A 65 -2.77 1.51 16.71
C LYS A 65 -2.50 0.54 15.57
N ARG A 66 -3.42 0.45 14.59
CA ARG A 66 -3.26 -0.38 13.38
C ARG A 66 -2.03 0.03 12.58
N ASN A 67 -1.76 1.34 12.48
CA ASN A 67 -0.58 1.87 11.78
C ASN A 67 0.76 1.43 12.38
N LYS A 68 0.80 0.90 13.61
CA LYS A 68 2.02 0.28 14.15
C LYS A 68 2.36 -1.04 13.46
N ARG A 69 1.34 -1.77 13.00
CA ARG A 69 1.43 -3.11 12.38
C ARG A 69 1.28 -3.06 10.86
N ILE A 70 0.68 -1.99 10.34
CA ILE A 70 0.38 -1.79 8.93
C ILE A 70 1.28 -0.69 8.36
N GLY A 71 2.00 -0.99 7.27
CA GLY A 71 2.64 0.00 6.41
C GLY A 71 1.66 0.41 5.31
N ARG A 72 1.59 1.69 4.94
CA ARG A 72 0.81 2.15 3.79
C ARG A 72 1.63 3.09 2.92
N VAL A 73 1.63 2.81 1.63
CA VAL A 73 2.19 3.67 0.59
C VAL A 73 1.03 4.21 -0.23
N TYR A 74 0.93 5.53 -0.30
CA TYR A 74 -0.17 6.23 -0.97
C TYR A 74 0.18 6.56 -2.42
N GLN A 75 -0.83 6.80 -3.24
CA GLN A 75 -0.69 7.34 -4.59
C GLN A 75 0.05 8.67 -4.59
N ASN A 76 -0.29 9.56 -3.66
CA ASN A 76 0.46 10.80 -3.44
C ASN A 76 1.51 10.60 -2.35
N PRO A 77 2.82 10.61 -2.68
CA PRO A 77 3.89 10.38 -1.72
C PRO A 77 3.94 11.42 -0.58
N SER A 78 3.34 12.59 -0.76
CA SER A 78 3.28 13.61 0.29
C SER A 78 2.39 13.20 1.47
N MET A 79 1.53 12.19 1.31
CA MET A 79 0.75 11.64 2.42
C MET A 79 1.57 10.70 3.32
N GLY A 80 2.65 10.12 2.78
CA GLY A 80 3.56 9.23 3.50
C GLY A 80 4.87 9.90 3.94
N THR A 81 5.08 11.18 3.62
CA THR A 81 6.30 11.94 3.91
C THR A 81 5.98 13.35 4.43
N CYS A 82 6.95 14.01 5.04
CA CYS A 82 6.87 15.42 5.43
C CYS A 82 7.70 16.27 4.46
N PRO A 83 7.12 16.91 3.43
CA PRO A 83 7.88 17.62 2.39
C PRO A 83 8.74 18.78 2.90
N SER A 84 8.36 19.43 4.01
CA SER A 84 9.09 20.53 4.63
C SER A 84 10.31 20.08 5.45
N MET A 85 10.38 18.82 5.80
CA MET A 85 11.47 18.20 6.56
C MET A 85 12.53 17.62 5.62
N THR A 86 13.76 17.49 6.12
CA THR A 86 14.84 16.83 5.39
C THR A 86 14.63 15.31 5.26
N ILE A 87 15.41 14.67 4.39
CA ILE A 87 15.42 13.21 4.26
C ILE A 87 15.77 12.57 5.62
N LEU A 88 16.80 13.08 6.30
CA LEU A 88 17.23 12.60 7.62
C LEU A 88 16.10 12.67 8.66
N GLU A 89 15.37 13.79 8.72
CA GLU A 89 14.26 13.98 9.65
C GLU A 89 13.09 13.05 9.35
N ASN A 90 12.76 12.86 8.07
CA ASN A 90 11.73 11.90 7.65
C ASN A 90 12.10 10.46 8.02
N MET A 91 13.36 10.05 7.78
CA MET A 91 13.86 8.71 8.15
C MET A 91 13.80 8.51 9.67
N ALA A 92 14.23 9.51 10.44
CA ALA A 92 14.14 9.48 11.90
C ALA A 92 12.70 9.38 12.41
N LEU A 93 11.76 10.08 11.77
CA LEU A 93 10.35 10.00 12.09
C LEU A 93 9.80 8.58 11.85
N ALA A 94 10.14 7.98 10.71
CA ALA A 94 9.73 6.62 10.38
C ALA A 94 10.32 5.57 11.34
N ASP A 95 11.60 5.68 11.69
CA ASP A 95 12.29 4.77 12.65
C ASP A 95 11.68 4.87 14.07
N ASN A 96 11.12 6.02 14.43
CA ASN A 96 10.47 6.23 15.72
C ASN A 96 8.98 5.83 15.73
N LYS A 97 8.45 5.30 14.66
CA LYS A 97 7.07 4.83 14.56
C LYS A 97 6.74 3.85 15.69
N GLY A 98 5.72 4.17 16.47
CA GLY A 98 5.27 3.32 17.58
C GLY A 98 6.09 3.40 18.87
N LYS A 99 7.20 4.14 18.89
CA LYS A 99 8.00 4.39 20.10
C LYS A 99 7.41 5.56 20.91
N LEU A 100 7.71 5.59 22.21
CA LEU A 100 7.36 6.73 23.06
C LEU A 100 8.31 7.91 22.75
N TYR A 101 7.75 9.07 22.50
CA TYR A 101 8.53 10.30 22.32
C TYR A 101 8.87 10.89 23.70
N GLY A 102 10.17 11.09 23.94
CA GLY A 102 10.68 11.83 25.08
C GLY A 102 11.00 13.29 24.72
N LEU A 103 11.63 14.01 25.65
CA LEU A 103 12.13 15.39 25.43
C LEU A 103 13.46 15.44 24.67
N GLY A 104 13.92 14.33 24.11
CA GLY A 104 15.16 14.24 23.34
C GLY A 104 15.03 14.81 21.92
N ARG A 105 16.18 14.92 21.23
CA ARG A 105 16.22 15.30 19.82
C ARG A 105 15.52 14.24 18.97
N GLY A 106 14.70 14.66 18.00
CA GLY A 106 13.97 13.78 17.11
C GLY A 106 14.87 12.92 16.20
N THR A 107 16.12 13.38 15.94
CA THR A 107 17.12 12.64 15.17
C THR A 107 18.20 12.07 16.09
N ASN A 108 18.43 10.76 16.00
CA ASN A 108 19.51 10.08 16.72
C ASN A 108 20.75 10.00 15.83
N LYS A 109 21.83 10.68 16.22
CA LYS A 109 23.10 10.68 15.47
C LYS A 109 23.68 9.29 15.26
N ALA A 110 23.52 8.38 16.22
CA ALA A 110 23.99 6.99 16.12
C ALA A 110 23.25 6.17 15.04
N ARG A 111 22.11 6.67 14.53
CA ARG A 111 21.30 6.00 13.50
C ARG A 111 21.55 6.54 12.09
N ILE A 112 22.37 7.59 11.94
CA ILE A 112 22.59 8.24 10.63
C ILE A 112 23.15 7.25 9.61
N GLU A 113 24.17 6.47 9.98
CA GLU A 113 24.77 5.47 9.06
C GLU A 113 23.74 4.40 8.67
N TYR A 114 22.93 3.92 9.60
CA TYR A 114 21.83 3.01 9.29
C TYR A 114 20.86 3.61 8.27
N TYR A 115 20.48 4.89 8.42
CA TYR A 115 19.60 5.53 7.44
C TYR A 115 20.28 5.68 6.08
N ARG A 116 21.57 5.98 6.05
CA ARG A 116 22.38 6.04 4.82
C ARG A 116 22.35 4.70 4.09
N GLU A 117 22.63 3.61 4.80
CA GLU A 117 22.59 2.25 4.26
C GLU A 117 21.21 1.88 3.72
N GLN A 118 20.14 2.24 4.44
CA GLN A 118 18.76 1.99 3.96
C GLN A 118 18.45 2.79 2.68
N LEU A 119 18.86 4.05 2.60
CA LEU A 119 18.66 4.89 1.42
C LEU A 119 19.47 4.41 0.22
N ALA A 120 20.71 3.95 0.43
CA ALA A 120 21.57 3.41 -0.62
C ALA A 120 20.95 2.20 -1.33
N GLN A 121 20.16 1.38 -0.64
CA GLN A 121 19.43 0.24 -1.23
C GLN A 121 18.45 0.65 -2.32
N LEU A 122 17.99 1.91 -2.33
CA LEU A 122 17.10 2.44 -3.35
C LEU A 122 17.82 2.72 -4.68
N GLY A 123 19.16 2.90 -4.67
CA GLY A 123 19.95 3.21 -5.86
C GLY A 123 19.62 4.57 -6.50
N LEU A 124 19.14 5.54 -5.71
CA LEU A 124 18.65 6.84 -6.18
C LEU A 124 19.54 8.02 -5.73
N GLY A 125 20.67 7.75 -5.08
CA GLY A 125 21.61 8.77 -4.57
C GLY A 125 21.02 9.63 -3.46
N LEU A 126 20.08 9.09 -2.68
CA LEU A 126 19.43 9.79 -1.56
C LEU A 126 20.30 9.74 -0.29
N GLU A 127 21.15 8.75 -0.18
CA GLU A 127 22.12 8.56 0.90
C GLU A 127 23.09 9.73 1.06
N ASP A 128 23.40 10.44 -0.05
CA ASP A 128 24.29 11.60 -0.07
C ASP A 128 23.54 12.94 0.09
N LYS A 129 22.21 12.90 0.19
CA LYS A 129 21.34 14.08 0.21
C LYS A 129 20.51 14.20 1.49
N MET A 130 20.98 13.65 2.59
CA MET A 130 20.18 13.52 3.81
C MET A 130 19.71 14.86 4.39
N ASP A 131 20.40 15.96 4.12
CA ASP A 131 20.05 17.32 4.55
C ASP A 131 19.11 18.05 3.57
N VAL A 132 18.78 17.42 2.43
CA VAL A 132 17.87 17.99 1.42
C VAL A 132 16.42 17.78 1.86
N LYS A 133 15.58 18.82 1.67
CA LYS A 133 14.15 18.72 1.96
C LYS A 133 13.45 17.76 1.00
N VAL A 134 12.60 16.90 1.52
CA VAL A 134 11.86 15.89 0.74
C VAL A 134 10.97 16.54 -0.34
N GLY A 135 10.47 17.75 -0.10
CA GLY A 135 9.68 18.49 -1.08
C GLY A 135 10.41 18.84 -2.39
N SER A 136 11.75 18.88 -2.38
CA SER A 136 12.57 19.14 -3.58
C SER A 136 12.95 17.89 -4.38
N LEU A 137 12.60 16.70 -3.87
CA LEU A 137 12.85 15.45 -4.57
C LEU A 137 11.90 15.25 -5.76
N SER A 138 12.33 14.48 -6.76
CA SER A 138 11.43 14.03 -7.83
C SER A 138 10.29 13.17 -7.28
N GLY A 139 9.21 13.01 -8.05
CA GLY A 139 8.08 12.16 -7.67
C GLY A 139 8.51 10.73 -7.35
N GLY A 140 9.35 10.13 -8.20
CA GLY A 140 9.88 8.78 -8.00
C GLY A 140 10.77 8.65 -6.77
N GLN A 141 11.66 9.62 -6.53
CA GLN A 141 12.50 9.63 -5.33
C GLN A 141 11.67 9.72 -4.04
N ARG A 142 10.62 10.55 -4.03
CA ARG A 142 9.69 10.64 -2.90
C ARG A 142 8.91 9.35 -2.70
N GLN A 143 8.49 8.71 -3.79
CA GLN A 143 7.74 7.45 -3.73
C GLN A 143 8.60 6.30 -3.21
N ALA A 144 9.84 6.17 -3.71
CA ALA A 144 10.82 5.19 -3.20
C ALA A 144 11.09 5.40 -1.71
N MET A 145 11.24 6.65 -1.29
CA MET A 145 11.44 7.01 0.11
C MET A 145 10.20 6.68 0.97
N ALA A 146 8.98 6.97 0.50
CA ALA A 146 7.74 6.62 1.19
C ALA A 146 7.60 5.09 1.36
N LEU A 147 7.97 4.31 0.34
CA LEU A 147 8.01 2.85 0.40
C LEU A 147 9.02 2.37 1.46
N LEU A 148 10.24 2.88 1.43
CA LEU A 148 11.28 2.55 2.42
C LEU A 148 10.79 2.87 3.83
N MET A 149 10.31 4.09 4.07
CA MET A 149 9.82 4.55 5.37
C MET A 149 8.66 3.70 5.89
N SER A 150 7.74 3.28 5.03
CA SER A 150 6.59 2.45 5.42
C SER A 150 7.01 1.05 5.91
N THR A 151 8.19 0.59 5.50
CA THR A 151 8.75 -0.75 5.80
C THR A 151 9.99 -0.73 6.70
N MET A 152 10.40 0.43 7.24
CA MET A 152 11.57 0.56 8.13
C MET A 152 11.39 -0.11 9.48
N THR A 153 10.20 -0.03 10.04
CA THR A 153 9.86 -0.72 11.29
C THR A 153 9.21 -2.06 10.97
N PRO A 154 9.27 -3.04 11.87
CA PRO A 154 8.57 -4.30 11.68
C PRO A 154 7.08 -4.05 11.48
N ILE A 155 6.56 -4.47 10.34
CA ILE A 155 5.14 -4.46 10.01
C ILE A 155 4.70 -5.88 9.66
N GLU A 156 3.42 -6.15 9.85
CA GLU A 156 2.82 -7.45 9.54
C GLU A 156 2.10 -7.42 8.18
N PHE A 157 1.69 -6.21 7.74
CA PHE A 157 0.92 -6.01 6.53
C PHE A 157 1.33 -4.73 5.80
N LEU A 158 1.53 -4.81 4.50
CA LEU A 158 1.86 -3.67 3.64
C LEU A 158 0.69 -3.38 2.69
N ILE A 159 0.27 -2.13 2.65
CA ILE A 159 -0.75 -1.62 1.71
C ILE A 159 -0.09 -0.71 0.70
N LEU A 160 -0.29 -1.01 -0.58
CA LEU A 160 0.15 -0.23 -1.73
C LEU A 160 -1.09 0.30 -2.46
N ASP A 161 -1.38 1.59 -2.30
CA ASP A 161 -2.58 2.23 -2.81
C ASP A 161 -2.25 3.05 -4.06
N GLU A 162 -2.34 2.43 -5.24
CA GLU A 162 -2.03 3.03 -6.55
C GLU A 162 -0.67 3.75 -6.59
N HIS A 163 0.31 3.24 -5.87
CA HIS A 163 1.56 3.90 -5.53
C HIS A 163 2.48 4.23 -6.72
N THR A 164 2.14 3.79 -7.92
CA THR A 164 2.87 4.10 -9.16
C THR A 164 2.08 4.97 -10.16
N ALA A 165 0.80 5.24 -9.88
CA ALA A 165 -0.11 5.86 -10.85
C ALA A 165 0.27 7.31 -11.24
N ALA A 166 0.94 8.05 -10.35
CA ALA A 166 1.35 9.44 -10.59
C ALA A 166 2.76 9.57 -11.19
N LEU A 167 3.40 8.46 -11.59
CA LEU A 167 4.78 8.41 -12.07
C LEU A 167 4.83 8.20 -13.59
N ASP A 168 5.91 8.65 -14.21
CA ASP A 168 6.20 8.27 -15.59
C ASP A 168 6.49 6.76 -15.70
N PRO A 169 6.31 6.14 -16.89
CA PRO A 169 6.41 4.69 -17.03
C PRO A 169 7.74 4.08 -16.58
N LYS A 170 8.86 4.78 -16.86
CA LYS A 170 10.20 4.28 -16.47
C LYS A 170 10.39 4.31 -14.95
N THR A 171 9.95 5.38 -14.32
CA THR A 171 10.02 5.53 -12.86
C THR A 171 9.05 4.57 -12.18
N ALA A 172 7.84 4.39 -12.71
CA ALA A 172 6.86 3.44 -12.20
C ALA A 172 7.41 1.99 -12.19
N GLU A 173 8.08 1.59 -13.29
CA GLU A 173 8.74 0.29 -13.38
C GLU A 173 9.82 0.11 -12.31
N LEU A 174 10.67 1.14 -12.12
CA LEU A 174 11.69 1.11 -11.06
C LEU A 174 11.06 0.95 -9.67
N ILE A 175 10.00 1.70 -9.38
CA ILE A 175 9.30 1.61 -8.07
C ILE A 175 8.67 0.23 -7.89
N MET A 176 8.11 -0.39 -8.94
CA MET A 176 7.58 -1.75 -8.86
C MET A 176 8.66 -2.79 -8.56
N GLN A 177 9.82 -2.69 -9.22
CA GLN A 177 10.96 -3.57 -8.96
C GLN A 177 11.49 -3.41 -7.53
N LEU A 178 11.61 -2.18 -7.02
CA LEU A 178 11.97 -1.91 -5.63
C LEU A 178 10.92 -2.48 -4.64
N THR A 179 9.64 -2.34 -4.98
CA THR A 179 8.54 -2.88 -4.18
C THR A 179 8.63 -4.40 -4.07
N ASP A 180 8.75 -5.08 -5.20
CA ASP A 180 8.86 -6.54 -5.26
C ASP A 180 10.08 -7.05 -4.48
N LYS A 181 11.24 -6.39 -4.65
CA LYS A 181 12.46 -6.69 -3.90
C LYS A 181 12.22 -6.58 -2.39
N ILE A 182 11.69 -5.46 -1.91
CA ILE A 182 11.46 -5.21 -0.46
C ILE A 182 10.45 -6.22 0.10
N VAL A 183 9.36 -6.49 -0.62
CA VAL A 183 8.33 -7.45 -0.20
C VAL A 183 8.92 -8.85 -0.06
N LYS A 184 9.71 -9.31 -1.05
CA LYS A 184 10.36 -10.63 -1.04
C LYS A 184 11.42 -10.74 0.06
N GLU A 185 12.32 -9.75 0.19
CA GLU A 185 13.38 -9.76 1.19
C GLU A 185 12.83 -9.77 2.63
N LYS A 186 11.75 -9.02 2.88
CA LYS A 186 11.12 -8.91 4.21
C LYS A 186 9.98 -9.89 4.42
N GLN A 187 9.62 -10.69 3.43
CA GLN A 187 8.50 -11.64 3.42
C GLN A 187 7.18 -10.99 3.89
N LEU A 188 6.88 -9.80 3.36
CA LEU A 188 5.72 -9.01 3.77
C LEU A 188 4.43 -9.55 3.16
N THR A 189 3.41 -9.71 3.98
CA THR A 189 2.03 -9.86 3.50
C THR A 189 1.59 -8.54 2.91
N THR A 190 1.20 -8.53 1.62
CA THR A 190 1.02 -7.29 0.87
C THR A 190 -0.29 -7.28 0.10
N ILE A 191 -0.99 -6.16 0.14
CA ILE A 191 -2.10 -5.85 -0.78
C ILE A 191 -1.72 -4.65 -1.64
N MET A 192 -1.83 -4.80 -2.96
CA MET A 192 -1.58 -3.75 -3.93
C MET A 192 -2.87 -3.47 -4.71
N VAL A 193 -3.40 -2.26 -4.56
CA VAL A 193 -4.45 -1.75 -5.44
C VAL A 193 -3.79 -1.05 -6.61
N THR A 194 -4.17 -1.40 -7.82
CA THR A 194 -3.63 -0.81 -9.04
C THR A 194 -4.64 -0.79 -10.17
N HIS A 195 -4.55 0.23 -11.04
CA HIS A 195 -5.25 0.28 -12.33
C HIS A 195 -4.38 -0.24 -13.49
N ASN A 196 -3.09 -0.49 -13.24
CA ASN A 196 -2.19 -1.05 -14.23
C ASN A 196 -2.31 -2.57 -14.24
N LEU A 197 -3.05 -3.11 -15.23
CA LEU A 197 -3.29 -4.55 -15.34
C LEU A 197 -2.00 -5.34 -15.56
N ARG A 198 -1.01 -4.76 -16.26
CA ARG A 198 0.28 -5.39 -16.44
C ARG A 198 0.94 -5.65 -15.08
N TYR A 199 0.98 -4.65 -14.19
CA TYR A 199 1.54 -4.84 -12.85
C TYR A 199 0.73 -5.85 -12.02
N ALA A 200 -0.59 -5.85 -12.16
CA ALA A 200 -1.43 -6.81 -11.46
C ALA A 200 -1.16 -8.26 -11.87
N VAL A 201 -0.83 -8.49 -13.16
CA VAL A 201 -0.46 -9.81 -13.70
C VAL A 201 0.98 -10.18 -13.36
N GLU A 202 1.93 -9.25 -13.54
CA GLU A 202 3.37 -9.53 -13.37
C GLU A 202 3.79 -9.66 -11.90
N TYR A 203 3.17 -8.92 -10.98
CA TYR A 203 3.58 -8.87 -9.57
C TYR A 203 2.58 -9.56 -8.64
N GLY A 204 3.11 -10.14 -7.56
CA GLY A 204 2.33 -10.88 -6.58
C GLY A 204 1.98 -12.30 -7.03
N ASN A 205 1.36 -13.05 -6.13
CA ASN A 205 0.99 -14.47 -6.32
C ASN A 205 -0.52 -14.73 -6.26
N ARG A 206 -1.32 -13.65 -6.10
CA ARG A 206 -2.78 -13.69 -6.17
C ARG A 206 -3.32 -12.43 -6.82
N LEU A 207 -4.39 -12.56 -7.57
CA LEU A 207 -5.10 -11.47 -8.23
C LEU A 207 -6.60 -11.57 -7.92
N VAL A 208 -7.15 -10.46 -7.42
CA VAL A 208 -8.58 -10.31 -7.16
C VAL A 208 -9.12 -9.15 -8.01
N MET A 209 -10.27 -9.35 -8.61
CA MET A 209 -11.04 -8.29 -9.28
C MET A 209 -12.27 -7.94 -8.47
N MET A 210 -12.43 -6.65 -8.20
CA MET A 210 -13.57 -6.11 -7.45
C MET A 210 -14.53 -5.35 -8.36
N HIS A 211 -15.83 -5.55 -8.14
CA HIS A 211 -16.90 -4.78 -8.76
C HIS A 211 -18.04 -4.57 -7.76
N ASN A 212 -18.51 -3.31 -7.61
CA ASN A 212 -19.63 -2.93 -6.73
C ASN A 212 -19.58 -3.57 -5.33
N GLY A 213 -18.42 -3.56 -4.69
CA GLY A 213 -18.22 -4.12 -3.35
C GLY A 213 -18.10 -5.64 -3.28
N HIS A 214 -18.11 -6.34 -4.40
CA HIS A 214 -17.96 -7.80 -4.46
C HIS A 214 -16.66 -8.21 -5.14
N MET A 215 -16.14 -9.38 -4.78
CA MET A 215 -15.08 -10.04 -5.51
C MET A 215 -15.70 -10.90 -6.62
N ILE A 216 -15.33 -10.59 -7.86
CA ILE A 216 -15.86 -11.27 -9.06
C ILE A 216 -14.84 -12.19 -9.70
N LEU A 217 -13.56 -12.03 -9.36
CA LEU A 217 -12.47 -12.91 -9.75
C LEU A 217 -11.51 -13.05 -8.56
N ASP A 218 -11.03 -14.27 -8.36
CA ASP A 218 -9.99 -14.59 -7.37
C ASP A 218 -9.12 -15.70 -7.94
N LYS A 219 -7.88 -15.38 -8.33
CA LYS A 219 -6.91 -16.29 -8.94
C LYS A 219 -5.61 -16.29 -8.14
N LYS A 220 -5.13 -17.49 -7.80
CA LYS A 220 -3.98 -17.70 -6.93
C LYS A 220 -3.00 -18.70 -7.52
N GLY A 221 -1.70 -18.49 -7.23
CA GLY A 221 -0.63 -19.39 -7.63
C GLY A 221 -0.63 -19.62 -9.15
N LYS A 222 -0.65 -20.87 -9.58
CA LYS A 222 -0.56 -21.24 -10.99
C LYS A 222 -1.69 -20.66 -11.86
N GLU A 223 -2.92 -20.58 -11.32
CA GLU A 223 -4.02 -19.96 -12.04
C GLU A 223 -3.78 -18.47 -12.31
N LYS A 224 -3.08 -17.78 -11.40
CA LYS A 224 -2.71 -16.39 -11.58
C LYS A 224 -1.52 -16.24 -12.53
N GLU A 225 -0.54 -17.15 -12.47
CA GLU A 225 0.64 -17.14 -13.35
C GLU A 225 0.26 -17.35 -14.82
N ASP A 226 -0.75 -18.19 -15.08
CA ASP A 226 -1.24 -18.50 -16.42
C ASP A 226 -2.18 -17.43 -17.00
N MET A 227 -2.57 -16.38 -16.20
CA MET A 227 -3.46 -15.32 -16.65
C MET A 227 -2.80 -14.34 -17.60
N ALA A 228 -3.51 -14.03 -18.69
CA ALA A 228 -3.16 -12.93 -19.60
C ALA A 228 -3.94 -11.64 -19.24
N ILE A 229 -3.40 -10.50 -19.66
CA ILE A 229 -4.08 -9.20 -19.51
C ILE A 229 -5.44 -9.19 -20.22
N ASP A 230 -5.52 -9.87 -21.38
CA ASP A 230 -6.75 -9.97 -22.19
C ASP A 230 -7.89 -10.69 -21.45
N ASP A 231 -7.57 -11.66 -20.59
CA ASP A 231 -8.57 -12.34 -19.75
C ASP A 231 -9.25 -11.36 -18.79
N ILE A 232 -8.45 -10.47 -18.19
CA ILE A 232 -8.96 -9.44 -17.28
C ILE A 232 -9.78 -8.40 -18.05
N LEU A 233 -9.30 -7.97 -19.22
CA LEU A 233 -10.02 -7.00 -20.07
C LEU A 233 -11.36 -7.55 -20.54
N THR A 234 -11.44 -8.84 -20.87
CA THR A 234 -12.69 -9.50 -21.26
C THR A 234 -13.70 -9.43 -20.14
N LEU A 235 -13.31 -9.76 -18.90
CA LEU A 235 -14.17 -9.64 -17.72
C LEU A 235 -14.63 -8.20 -17.47
N PHE A 236 -13.75 -7.21 -17.64
CA PHE A 236 -14.13 -5.79 -17.50
C PHE A 236 -15.21 -5.39 -18.52
N ASN A 237 -15.08 -5.86 -19.77
CA ASN A 237 -16.02 -5.56 -20.84
C ASN A 237 -17.37 -6.24 -20.60
N GLU A 238 -17.39 -7.51 -20.19
CA GLU A 238 -18.62 -8.26 -19.87
C GLU A 238 -19.43 -7.53 -18.78
N ILE A 239 -18.76 -7.13 -17.69
CA ILE A 239 -19.40 -6.41 -16.59
C ILE A 239 -19.94 -5.04 -17.03
N SER A 240 -19.19 -4.32 -17.89
CA SER A 240 -19.64 -3.02 -18.41
C SER A 240 -20.88 -3.15 -19.28
N ILE A 241 -21.01 -4.23 -20.03
CA ILE A 241 -22.19 -4.52 -20.87
C ILE A 241 -23.39 -4.88 -19.98
N GLU A 242 -23.21 -5.72 -18.96
CA GLU A 242 -24.28 -6.11 -18.05
C GLU A 242 -24.81 -4.94 -17.23
N CYS A 243 -23.96 -3.95 -16.90
CA CYS A 243 -24.36 -2.75 -16.14
C CYS A 243 -24.94 -1.62 -16.98
N GLY A 244 -25.03 -1.76 -18.31
CA GLY A 244 -25.77 -0.84 -19.18
C GLY A 244 -25.11 0.54 -19.38
N ASN A 245 -23.79 0.61 -19.40
CA ASN A 245 -23.01 1.81 -19.80
C ASN A 245 -22.45 1.66 -21.20
#